data_0def7173d49fd7420082c5abf68bf5b8
#
_entry.id   0def7173d49fd7420082c5abf68bf5b8
#
_cell.length_a   1.000
_cell.length_b   1.000
_cell.length_c   1.000
_cell.angle_alpha   90.00
_cell.angle_beta   90.00
_cell.angle_gamma   90.00
#
_symmetry.space_group_name_H-M   'P 1'
#
loop_
_entity.id
_entity.type
_entity.pdbx_description
1 polymer ?
#
loop_
_entity_poly.entity_id
_entity_poly.type
_entity_poly.pdbx_seq_one_letter_code
_entity_poly.pdbx_strand_id
1 'polypeptide(L)'
;MPEPTTCIPACPAGHTYCDNCDLLVGLDGLHVIDVIKTSRDVLVVTVESAPTVMGCPTCGVVAHSHGRRTVTLVDTPCFGRPTRVRWRKRTWECVEPSCPKGVFTEQNEQIGRRRGLLTTRACQWALGQLAGEHASILGIARQLDVAWKTVWGTLQPILAARAADESRFAGVTTLGVDEHVWHHVSTRHRGPKELTGMVDLPRDKDGHVQARLLDLVPGRSGTVYKTWLDARGDAFKQHVQVATLDPFHGYKNAIDDKLADATAVLDAFYADVLVMPM
;
A
#
# COMPACT_ATOMS: atom_id res chain seq x y z
N MET A 1 19.01 9.95 -33.48
CA MET A 1 19.06 9.51 -32.06
C MET A 1 19.23 10.78 -31.25
N PRO A 2 18.37 11.11 -30.27
CA PRO A 2 18.64 12.24 -29.39
C PRO A 2 19.87 11.90 -28.54
N GLU A 3 20.82 12.80 -28.46
CA GLU A 3 21.99 12.66 -27.61
C GLU A 3 21.56 12.55 -26.15
N PRO A 4 22.20 11.70 -25.34
CA PRO A 4 21.91 11.62 -23.91
C PRO A 4 22.27 12.97 -23.29
N THR A 5 21.31 13.57 -22.57
CA THR A 5 21.60 14.75 -21.76
C THR A 5 22.36 14.27 -20.53
N THR A 6 23.68 14.29 -20.61
CA THR A 6 24.53 14.06 -19.44
C THR A 6 24.60 15.35 -18.63
N CYS A 7 24.14 15.29 -17.37
CA CYS A 7 24.32 16.39 -16.41
C CYS A 7 25.79 16.62 -16.01
N ILE A 8 26.71 15.86 -16.56
CA ILE A 8 28.14 15.95 -16.22
C ILE A 8 28.93 16.31 -17.49
N PRO A 9 29.20 17.56 -17.76
CA PRO A 9 30.52 18.13 -17.66
C PRO A 9 30.59 19.54 -17.03
N ALA A 10 29.56 20.06 -16.47
CA ALA A 10 29.55 21.46 -16.03
C ALA A 10 28.94 21.68 -14.62
N CYS A 11 29.12 20.78 -13.67
CA CYS A 11 28.96 21.18 -12.28
C CYS A 11 30.18 22.08 -11.92
N PRO A 12 30.01 23.41 -11.69
CA PRO A 12 31.11 24.33 -11.46
C PRO A 12 31.95 24.02 -10.22
N ALA A 13 31.47 23.08 -9.36
CA ALA A 13 32.09 22.73 -8.09
C ALA A 13 33.01 21.50 -8.16
N GLY A 14 33.23 20.90 -9.33
CA GLY A 14 34.12 19.73 -9.45
C GLY A 14 33.63 18.44 -8.74
N HIS A 15 32.36 18.39 -8.37
CA HIS A 15 31.78 17.21 -7.75
C HIS A 15 31.50 16.11 -8.77
N THR A 16 31.75 14.86 -8.37
CA THR A 16 31.50 13.65 -9.18
C THR A 16 30.01 13.46 -9.46
N TYR A 17 29.12 14.07 -8.65
CA TYR A 17 27.66 13.97 -8.71
C TYR A 17 27.02 15.35 -8.70
N CYS A 18 25.79 15.44 -9.21
CA CYS A 18 25.02 16.68 -9.26
C CYS A 18 24.01 16.74 -8.12
N ASP A 19 24.25 17.56 -7.10
CA ASP A 19 23.36 17.70 -5.94
C ASP A 19 21.94 18.12 -6.32
N ASN A 20 21.78 18.95 -7.34
CA ASN A 20 20.45 19.37 -7.82
C ASN A 20 19.67 18.20 -8.45
N CYS A 21 20.36 17.30 -9.19
CA CYS A 21 19.74 16.11 -9.73
C CYS A 21 19.37 15.12 -8.62
N ASP A 22 20.26 14.95 -7.64
CA ASP A 22 20.02 14.09 -6.48
C ASP A 22 18.82 14.58 -5.66
N LEU A 23 18.76 15.88 -5.38
CA LEU A 23 17.63 16.51 -4.70
C LEU A 23 16.31 16.34 -5.49
N LEU A 24 16.35 16.55 -6.81
CA LEU A 24 15.17 16.41 -7.68
C LEU A 24 14.65 14.97 -7.71
N VAL A 25 15.56 14.01 -7.75
CA VAL A 25 15.21 12.58 -7.78
C VAL A 25 14.81 12.06 -6.39
N GLY A 26 15.38 12.60 -5.31
CA GLY A 26 15.00 12.31 -3.93
C GLY A 26 15.13 10.83 -3.57
N LEU A 27 16.24 10.18 -3.90
CA LEU A 27 16.57 8.82 -3.50
C LEU A 27 17.78 8.86 -2.56
N ASP A 28 17.53 8.98 -1.26
CA ASP A 28 18.56 9.14 -0.26
C ASP A 28 19.66 8.06 -0.34
N GLY A 29 20.91 8.51 -0.34
CA GLY A 29 22.09 7.64 -0.45
C GLY A 29 22.40 7.16 -1.86
N LEU A 30 21.68 7.64 -2.87
CA LEU A 30 21.97 7.40 -4.28
C LEU A 30 22.25 8.71 -5.02
N HIS A 31 23.18 8.65 -5.96
CA HIS A 31 23.54 9.76 -6.83
C HIS A 31 23.08 9.50 -8.26
N VAL A 32 22.55 10.53 -8.89
CA VAL A 32 22.14 10.48 -10.30
C VAL A 32 23.38 10.62 -11.18
N ILE A 33 23.56 9.64 -12.07
CA ILE A 33 24.70 9.64 -13.01
C ILE A 33 24.27 9.79 -14.47
N ASP A 34 22.98 9.53 -14.75
CA ASP A 34 22.46 9.68 -16.10
C ASP A 34 20.92 9.80 -16.07
N VAL A 35 20.36 10.60 -16.98
CA VAL A 35 18.92 10.73 -17.18
C VAL A 35 18.63 10.72 -18.67
N ILE A 36 17.88 9.72 -19.12
CA ILE A 36 17.48 9.61 -20.52
C ILE A 36 15.96 9.51 -20.65
N LYS A 37 15.43 10.03 -21.75
CA LYS A 37 14.06 9.83 -22.18
C LYS A 37 14.07 8.86 -23.36
N THR A 38 13.35 7.75 -23.21
CA THR A 38 13.25 6.74 -24.28
C THR A 38 12.31 7.20 -25.39
N SER A 39 12.36 6.52 -26.55
CA SER A 39 11.43 6.76 -27.66
C SER A 39 9.97 6.47 -27.31
N ARG A 40 9.71 5.72 -26.25
CA ARG A 40 8.37 5.44 -25.70
C ARG A 40 7.93 6.43 -24.62
N ASP A 41 8.60 7.57 -24.51
CA ASP A 41 8.33 8.61 -23.51
C ASP A 41 8.51 8.15 -22.06
N VAL A 42 9.28 7.11 -21.80
CA VAL A 42 9.64 6.64 -20.47
C VAL A 42 10.91 7.35 -20.00
N LEU A 43 10.89 7.91 -18.80
CA LEU A 43 12.06 8.49 -18.16
C LEU A 43 12.89 7.39 -17.48
N VAL A 44 14.16 7.32 -17.77
CA VAL A 44 15.09 6.38 -17.13
C VAL A 44 16.17 7.18 -16.40
N VAL A 45 16.19 7.05 -15.10
CA VAL A 45 17.16 7.68 -14.20
C VAL A 45 18.15 6.61 -13.75
N THR A 46 19.41 6.77 -14.11
CA THR A 46 20.47 5.86 -13.67
C THR A 46 21.11 6.42 -12.41
N VAL A 47 21.16 5.61 -11.37
CA VAL A 47 21.67 6.01 -10.05
C VAL A 47 22.69 5.00 -9.51
N GLU A 48 23.54 5.47 -8.62
CA GLU A 48 24.49 4.62 -7.90
C GLU A 48 24.74 5.12 -6.47
N SER A 49 25.12 4.21 -5.58
CA SER A 49 25.57 4.58 -4.23
C SER A 49 26.97 5.18 -4.23
N ALA A 50 27.21 6.12 -3.34
CA ALA A 50 28.56 6.66 -3.09
C ALA A 50 29.56 5.54 -2.75
N PRO A 51 30.86 5.76 -3.01
CA PRO A 51 31.90 4.89 -2.46
C PRO A 51 31.78 4.77 -0.95
N THR A 52 31.69 3.53 -0.45
CA THR A 52 31.60 3.26 0.99
C THR A 52 32.35 2.00 1.34
N VAL A 53 32.70 1.87 2.61
CA VAL A 53 33.22 0.62 3.18
C VAL A 53 32.05 -0.26 3.58
N MET A 54 32.10 -1.54 3.26
CA MET A 54 31.04 -2.50 3.54
C MET A 54 31.58 -3.70 4.29
N GLY A 55 30.98 -4.03 5.44
CA GLY A 55 31.24 -5.28 6.14
C GLY A 55 30.45 -6.46 5.53
N CYS A 56 31.03 -7.62 5.56
CA CYS A 56 30.31 -8.84 5.19
C CYS A 56 29.11 -9.06 6.12
N PRO A 57 27.90 -9.26 5.60
CA PRO A 57 26.70 -9.42 6.44
C PRO A 57 26.68 -10.69 7.27
N THR A 58 27.62 -11.62 7.04
CA THR A 58 27.72 -12.90 7.77
C THR A 58 28.81 -12.88 8.83
N CYS A 59 30.02 -12.36 8.52
CA CYS A 59 31.16 -12.41 9.45
C CYS A 59 31.66 -11.03 9.87
N GLY A 60 31.13 -9.93 9.32
CA GLY A 60 31.50 -8.56 9.66
C GLY A 60 32.84 -8.09 9.07
N VAL A 61 33.69 -8.96 8.51
CA VAL A 61 34.95 -8.60 7.89
C VAL A 61 34.72 -7.61 6.74
N VAL A 62 35.58 -6.58 6.63
CA VAL A 62 35.52 -5.61 5.55
C VAL A 62 35.66 -6.30 4.20
N ALA A 63 34.66 -6.15 3.36
CA ALA A 63 34.59 -6.79 2.06
C ALA A 63 35.28 -5.92 0.98
N HIS A 64 35.84 -6.57 -0.01
CA HIS A 64 36.45 -5.90 -1.16
C HIS A 64 35.41 -5.60 -2.23
N SER A 65 35.61 -4.50 -2.97
CA SER A 65 34.76 -4.18 -4.13
C SER A 65 34.96 -5.21 -5.23
N HIS A 66 33.82 -5.82 -5.67
CA HIS A 66 33.80 -6.88 -6.70
C HIS A 66 33.11 -6.41 -8.00
N GLY A 67 32.82 -5.11 -8.12
CA GLY A 67 32.18 -4.53 -9.29
C GLY A 67 30.76 -4.02 -9.06
N ARG A 68 29.94 -4.03 -10.11
CA ARG A 68 28.57 -3.51 -10.06
C ARG A 68 27.60 -4.40 -10.82
N ARG A 69 26.38 -4.45 -10.31
CA ARG A 69 25.24 -5.09 -10.96
C ARG A 69 24.11 -4.07 -11.15
N THR A 70 23.62 -3.93 -12.37
CA THR A 70 22.49 -3.05 -12.66
C THR A 70 21.17 -3.79 -12.46
N VAL A 71 20.25 -3.17 -11.74
CA VAL A 71 18.86 -3.58 -11.62
C VAL A 71 17.96 -2.42 -12.05
N THR A 72 16.84 -2.72 -12.69
CA THR A 72 15.85 -1.71 -13.08
C THR A 72 14.60 -1.88 -12.24
N LEU A 73 14.16 -0.80 -11.61
CA LEU A 73 12.95 -0.72 -10.81
C LEU A 73 11.96 0.24 -11.47
N VAL A 74 10.69 -0.07 -11.35
CA VAL A 74 9.61 0.85 -11.70
C VAL A 74 9.49 1.88 -10.60
N ASP A 75 9.45 3.15 -10.96
CA ASP A 75 9.35 4.24 -10.01
C ASP A 75 8.04 5.02 -10.19
N THR A 76 7.77 5.95 -9.28
CA THR A 76 6.64 6.87 -9.41
C THR A 76 6.70 7.63 -10.73
N PRO A 77 5.57 7.93 -11.38
CA PRO A 77 5.58 8.78 -12.57
C PRO A 77 6.21 10.13 -12.25
N CYS A 78 7.09 10.61 -13.13
CA CYS A 78 7.75 11.88 -12.98
C CYS A 78 7.40 12.80 -14.18
N PHE A 79 6.92 14.00 -13.90
CA PHE A 79 6.44 14.95 -14.93
C PHE A 79 5.44 14.33 -15.92
N GLY A 80 4.49 13.55 -15.40
CA GLY A 80 3.47 12.85 -16.20
C GLY A 80 3.97 11.66 -17.02
N ARG A 81 5.22 11.21 -16.82
CA ARG A 81 5.84 10.10 -17.55
C ARG A 81 6.11 8.91 -16.67
N PRO A 82 5.88 7.68 -17.18
CA PRO A 82 6.38 6.48 -16.52
C PRO A 82 7.89 6.58 -16.30
N THR A 83 8.35 6.18 -15.13
CA THR A 83 9.75 6.33 -14.73
C THR A 83 10.37 4.98 -14.36
N ARG A 84 11.62 4.81 -14.70
CA ARG A 84 12.46 3.67 -14.33
C ARG A 84 13.69 4.18 -13.60
N VAL A 85 13.99 3.58 -12.45
CA VAL A 85 15.28 3.75 -11.76
C VAL A 85 16.18 2.59 -12.14
N ARG A 86 17.27 2.89 -12.82
CA ARG A 86 18.32 1.95 -13.16
C ARG A 86 19.41 2.05 -12.10
N TRP A 87 19.33 1.20 -11.09
CA TRP A 87 20.25 1.23 -9.97
C TRP A 87 21.49 0.38 -10.25
N ARG A 88 22.67 1.01 -10.32
CA ARG A 88 23.99 0.37 -10.43
C ARG A 88 24.48 -0.02 -9.04
N LYS A 89 23.96 -1.14 -8.52
CA LYS A 89 24.31 -1.69 -7.23
C LYS A 89 25.75 -2.12 -7.16
N ARG A 90 26.43 -1.84 -6.05
CA ARG A 90 27.75 -2.38 -5.77
C ARG A 90 27.68 -3.87 -5.46
N THR A 91 28.65 -4.62 -5.91
CA THR A 91 28.92 -5.98 -5.51
C THR A 91 30.21 -6.01 -4.68
N TRP A 92 30.23 -6.90 -3.71
CA TRP A 92 31.29 -7.02 -2.73
C TRP A 92 31.69 -8.49 -2.61
N GLU A 93 32.95 -8.74 -2.28
CA GLU A 93 33.49 -10.06 -2.02
C GLU A 93 34.01 -10.12 -0.60
N CYS A 94 33.57 -11.13 0.14
CA CYS A 94 34.09 -11.42 1.46
C CYS A 94 35.46 -12.09 1.33
N VAL A 95 36.48 -11.53 1.99
CA VAL A 95 37.85 -12.02 1.93
C VAL A 95 38.19 -13.03 3.03
N GLU A 96 37.26 -13.28 3.94
CA GLU A 96 37.44 -14.29 5.01
C GLU A 96 37.25 -15.71 4.45
N PRO A 97 38.32 -16.53 4.41
CA PRO A 97 38.26 -17.86 3.77
C PRO A 97 37.27 -18.82 4.41
N SER A 98 37.02 -18.67 5.72
CA SER A 98 36.09 -19.52 6.47
C SER A 98 34.62 -19.05 6.34
N CYS A 99 34.39 -17.92 5.70
CA CYS A 99 33.04 -17.37 5.54
C CYS A 99 32.32 -17.94 4.33
N PRO A 100 31.13 -18.54 4.49
CA PRO A 100 30.39 -19.14 3.39
C PRO A 100 29.74 -18.09 2.45
N LYS A 101 29.88 -16.80 2.76
CA LYS A 101 29.15 -15.75 2.04
C LYS A 101 29.62 -15.53 0.62
N GLY A 102 30.93 -15.52 0.37
CA GLY A 102 31.49 -15.19 -0.93
C GLY A 102 31.08 -13.81 -1.42
N VAL A 103 30.53 -13.73 -2.64
CA VAL A 103 30.07 -12.48 -3.25
C VAL A 103 28.66 -12.12 -2.80
N PHE A 104 28.44 -10.82 -2.55
CA PHE A 104 27.13 -10.28 -2.23
C PHE A 104 26.93 -8.90 -2.85
N THR A 105 25.66 -8.47 -2.97
CA THR A 105 25.28 -7.21 -3.58
C THR A 105 24.65 -6.33 -2.50
N GLU A 106 24.94 -5.03 -2.54
CA GLU A 106 24.30 -4.06 -1.67
C GLU A 106 22.76 -4.13 -1.78
N GLN A 107 22.11 -3.86 -0.69
CA GLN A 107 20.67 -3.81 -0.61
C GLN A 107 20.26 -2.66 0.30
N ASN A 108 19.29 -1.86 -0.18
CA ASN A 108 18.63 -0.81 0.59
C ASN A 108 17.12 -0.94 0.37
N GLU A 109 16.40 -1.33 1.42
CA GLU A 109 14.95 -1.54 1.35
C GLU A 109 14.17 -0.23 1.31
N GLN A 110 14.77 0.88 1.71
CA GLN A 110 14.18 2.21 1.53
C GLN A 110 14.05 2.56 0.05
N ILE A 111 14.97 2.07 -0.79
CA ILE A 111 14.93 2.23 -2.24
C ILE A 111 14.01 1.18 -2.88
N GLY A 112 14.17 -0.07 -2.48
CA GLY A 112 13.35 -1.16 -3.01
C GLY A 112 13.63 -2.50 -2.36
N ARG A 113 12.60 -3.31 -2.25
CA ARG A 113 12.69 -4.66 -1.67
C ARG A 113 13.59 -5.57 -2.51
N ARG A 114 14.25 -6.51 -1.85
CA ARG A 114 15.02 -7.54 -2.55
C ARG A 114 14.12 -8.28 -3.55
N ARG A 115 14.56 -8.36 -4.81
CA ARG A 115 13.80 -8.91 -5.93
C ARG A 115 12.48 -8.19 -6.24
N GLY A 116 12.21 -7.04 -5.61
CA GLY A 116 11.08 -6.20 -5.93
C GLY A 116 11.20 -5.60 -7.33
N LEU A 117 10.06 -5.37 -7.98
CA LEU A 117 10.00 -4.72 -9.29
C LEU A 117 9.75 -3.22 -9.19
N LEU A 118 9.12 -2.77 -8.11
CA LEU A 118 8.83 -1.37 -7.83
C LEU A 118 9.79 -0.83 -6.75
N THR A 119 10.07 0.46 -6.82
CA THR A 119 10.71 1.18 -5.69
C THR A 119 9.75 1.21 -4.50
N THR A 120 10.29 1.38 -3.31
CA THR A 120 9.48 1.49 -2.09
C THR A 120 8.53 2.70 -2.17
N ARG A 121 9.01 3.84 -2.69
CA ARG A 121 8.16 5.02 -2.89
C ARG A 121 7.07 4.81 -3.96
N ALA A 122 7.34 4.05 -5.02
CA ALA A 122 6.31 3.71 -6.00
C ALA A 122 5.21 2.82 -5.39
N CYS A 123 5.57 1.90 -4.49
CA CYS A 123 4.59 1.13 -3.73
C CYS A 123 3.74 2.04 -2.83
N GLN A 124 4.37 2.98 -2.11
CA GLN A 124 3.66 3.93 -1.24
C GLN A 124 2.74 4.85 -2.05
N TRP A 125 3.25 5.39 -3.16
CA TRP A 125 2.45 6.19 -4.08
C TRP A 125 1.24 5.42 -4.61
N ALA A 126 1.43 4.19 -5.08
CA ALA A 126 0.35 3.35 -5.58
C ALA A 126 -0.72 3.04 -4.51
N LEU A 127 -0.30 2.82 -3.26
CA LEU A 127 -1.22 2.65 -2.13
C LEU A 127 -1.99 3.95 -1.83
N GLY A 128 -1.33 5.11 -1.94
CA GLY A 128 -1.99 6.42 -1.82
C GLY A 128 -3.03 6.65 -2.92
N GLN A 129 -2.71 6.28 -4.18
CA GLN A 129 -3.65 6.35 -5.30
C GLN A 129 -4.89 5.47 -5.09
N LEU A 130 -4.73 4.28 -4.49
CA LEU A 130 -5.85 3.40 -4.16
C LEU A 130 -6.73 3.99 -3.05
N ALA A 131 -6.12 4.49 -1.99
CA ALA A 131 -6.82 4.91 -0.79
C ALA A 131 -7.41 6.33 -0.89
N GLY A 132 -6.66 7.28 -1.47
CA GLY A 132 -7.04 8.69 -1.52
C GLY A 132 -7.72 9.11 -2.83
N GLU A 133 -7.26 8.54 -3.96
CA GLU A 133 -7.74 8.94 -5.28
C GLU A 133 -8.70 7.91 -5.91
N HIS A 134 -9.03 6.85 -5.19
CA HIS A 134 -9.90 5.77 -5.65
C HIS A 134 -9.47 5.17 -7.00
N ALA A 135 -8.17 5.22 -7.31
CA ALA A 135 -7.63 4.71 -8.55
C ALA A 135 -7.74 3.19 -8.61
N SER A 136 -8.07 2.64 -9.78
CA SER A 136 -8.04 1.19 -9.97
C SER A 136 -6.61 0.68 -10.16
N ILE A 137 -6.36 -0.61 -9.82
CA ILE A 137 -5.07 -1.26 -10.11
C ILE A 137 -4.68 -1.14 -11.59
N LEU A 138 -5.65 -1.21 -12.50
CA LEU A 138 -5.40 -1.03 -13.92
C LEU A 138 -5.01 0.42 -14.26
N GLY A 139 -5.64 1.41 -13.62
CA GLY A 139 -5.28 2.82 -13.76
C GLY A 139 -3.85 3.09 -13.32
N ILE A 140 -3.45 2.56 -12.17
CA ILE A 140 -2.08 2.63 -11.64
C ILE A 140 -1.10 1.93 -12.60
N ALA A 141 -1.44 0.73 -13.08
CA ALA A 141 -0.60 -0.03 -14.00
C ALA A 141 -0.32 0.74 -15.30
N ARG A 142 -1.33 1.45 -15.84
CA ARG A 142 -1.19 2.33 -17.01
C ARG A 142 -0.26 3.51 -16.74
N GLN A 143 -0.41 4.18 -15.59
CA GLN A 143 0.47 5.31 -15.21
C GLN A 143 1.93 4.86 -15.01
N LEU A 144 2.14 3.66 -14.50
CA LEU A 144 3.47 3.08 -14.31
C LEU A 144 4.02 2.42 -15.58
N ASP A 145 3.23 2.28 -16.65
CA ASP A 145 3.57 1.53 -17.87
C ASP A 145 4.07 0.11 -17.55
N VAL A 146 3.26 -0.64 -16.81
CA VAL A 146 3.51 -2.04 -16.45
C VAL A 146 2.26 -2.88 -16.56
N ALA A 147 2.42 -4.21 -16.52
CA ALA A 147 1.28 -5.12 -16.50
C ALA A 147 0.50 -5.02 -15.19
N TRP A 148 -0.82 -5.17 -15.25
CA TRP A 148 -1.70 -5.22 -14.07
C TRP A 148 -1.19 -6.19 -12.99
N LYS A 149 -0.73 -7.38 -13.40
CA LYS A 149 -0.19 -8.41 -12.50
C LYS A 149 1.04 -7.92 -11.72
N THR A 150 1.86 -7.03 -12.29
CA THR A 150 3.04 -6.46 -11.62
C THR A 150 2.61 -5.59 -10.44
N VAL A 151 1.63 -4.72 -10.65
CA VAL A 151 1.10 -3.85 -9.59
C VAL A 151 0.39 -4.70 -8.53
N TRP A 152 -0.55 -5.54 -8.95
CA TRP A 152 -1.31 -6.39 -8.02
C TRP A 152 -0.42 -7.31 -7.20
N GLY A 153 0.49 -8.05 -7.83
CA GLY A 153 1.41 -8.95 -7.12
C GLY A 153 2.35 -8.24 -6.14
N THR A 154 2.62 -6.95 -6.35
CA THR A 154 3.43 -6.14 -5.43
C THR A 154 2.59 -5.60 -4.27
N LEU A 155 1.37 -5.11 -4.53
CA LEU A 155 0.53 -4.45 -3.54
C LEU A 155 -0.30 -5.42 -2.70
N GLN A 156 -0.77 -6.53 -3.28
CA GLN A 156 -1.63 -7.50 -2.60
C GLN A 156 -1.08 -7.99 -1.25
N PRO A 157 0.20 -8.38 -1.12
CA PRO A 157 0.74 -8.80 0.18
C PRO A 157 0.75 -7.66 1.22
N ILE A 158 0.96 -6.42 0.78
CA ILE A 158 0.94 -5.24 1.65
C ILE A 158 -0.49 -4.97 2.13
N LEU A 159 -1.45 -5.02 1.21
CA LEU A 159 -2.87 -4.84 1.52
C LEU A 159 -3.38 -5.96 2.43
N ALA A 160 -2.99 -7.21 2.16
CA ALA A 160 -3.35 -8.35 3.02
C ALA A 160 -2.79 -8.19 4.44
N ALA A 161 -1.54 -7.74 4.59
CA ALA A 161 -0.95 -7.48 5.90
C ALA A 161 -1.69 -6.35 6.66
N ARG A 162 -2.10 -5.28 5.94
CA ARG A 162 -2.91 -4.21 6.53
C ARG A 162 -4.31 -4.70 6.93
N ALA A 163 -4.93 -5.53 6.10
CA ALA A 163 -6.24 -6.11 6.40
C ALA A 163 -6.19 -7.13 7.56
N ALA A 164 -5.04 -7.75 7.81
CA ALA A 164 -4.83 -8.65 8.94
C ALA A 164 -4.47 -7.91 10.25
N ASP A 165 -4.24 -6.60 10.20
CA ASP A 165 -3.92 -5.81 11.40
C ASP A 165 -5.20 -5.59 12.23
N GLU A 166 -5.27 -6.27 13.37
CA GLU A 166 -6.40 -6.18 14.31
C GLU A 166 -6.47 -4.84 15.06
N SER A 167 -5.40 -4.01 15.02
CA SER A 167 -5.39 -2.70 15.69
C SER A 167 -6.49 -1.76 15.17
N ARG A 168 -7.00 -1.99 13.95
CA ARG A 168 -8.11 -1.22 13.37
C ARG A 168 -9.43 -1.34 14.16
N PHE A 169 -9.56 -2.37 14.98
CA PHE A 169 -10.74 -2.56 15.84
C PHE A 169 -10.61 -1.89 17.21
N ALA A 170 -9.44 -1.37 17.53
CA ALA A 170 -9.22 -0.69 18.80
C ALA A 170 -10.01 0.62 18.89
N GLY A 171 -10.65 0.85 20.04
CA GLY A 171 -11.35 2.11 20.33
C GLY A 171 -12.69 2.30 19.63
N VAL A 172 -13.24 1.29 18.97
CA VAL A 172 -14.56 1.35 18.33
C VAL A 172 -15.65 1.43 19.39
N THR A 173 -16.38 2.53 19.42
CA THR A 173 -17.52 2.77 20.33
C THR A 173 -18.84 2.85 19.58
N THR A 174 -18.82 3.23 18.32
CA THR A 174 -20.00 3.33 17.46
C THR A 174 -19.80 2.46 16.22
N LEU A 175 -20.52 1.37 16.15
CA LEU A 175 -20.39 0.38 15.09
C LEU A 175 -21.61 0.44 14.16
N GLY A 176 -21.35 0.66 12.87
CA GLY A 176 -22.38 0.56 11.82
C GLY A 176 -22.29 -0.77 11.09
N VAL A 177 -23.44 -1.31 10.70
CA VAL A 177 -23.55 -2.49 9.84
C VAL A 177 -24.51 -2.23 8.70
N ASP A 178 -24.08 -2.56 7.48
CA ASP A 178 -24.87 -2.41 6.26
C ASP A 178 -24.50 -3.49 5.25
N GLU A 179 -25.31 -3.64 4.22
CA GLU A 179 -25.05 -4.55 3.12
C GLU A 179 -24.55 -3.82 1.89
N HIS A 180 -23.68 -4.48 1.16
CA HIS A 180 -23.17 -4.01 -0.12
C HIS A 180 -23.34 -5.07 -1.20
N VAL A 181 -23.98 -4.69 -2.31
CA VAL A 181 -24.07 -5.55 -3.50
C VAL A 181 -22.76 -5.47 -4.27
N TRP A 182 -21.93 -6.51 -4.13
CA TRP A 182 -20.61 -6.54 -4.75
C TRP A 182 -20.65 -6.70 -6.27
N HIS A 183 -21.61 -7.48 -6.77
CA HIS A 183 -21.84 -7.63 -8.20
C HIS A 183 -23.29 -8.04 -8.48
N HIS A 184 -23.81 -7.68 -9.65
CA HIS A 184 -25.09 -8.18 -10.11
C HIS A 184 -25.00 -9.67 -10.43
N VAL A 185 -26.13 -10.36 -10.34
CA VAL A 185 -26.20 -11.81 -10.59
C VAL A 185 -25.66 -12.12 -12.00
N SER A 186 -24.59 -12.88 -12.03
CA SER A 186 -24.00 -13.42 -13.25
C SER A 186 -23.53 -14.85 -12.95
N THR A 187 -23.98 -15.79 -13.77
CA THR A 187 -23.54 -17.19 -13.70
C THR A 187 -22.04 -17.37 -13.99
N ARG A 188 -21.40 -16.34 -14.56
CA ARG A 188 -19.97 -16.34 -14.92
C ARG A 188 -19.05 -15.81 -13.81
N HIS A 189 -19.58 -15.09 -12.83
CA HIS A 189 -18.80 -14.57 -11.73
C HIS A 189 -18.85 -15.51 -10.54
N ARG A 190 -17.69 -15.79 -9.97
CA ARG A 190 -17.55 -16.56 -8.73
C ARG A 190 -17.41 -15.59 -7.57
N GLY A 191 -18.05 -15.91 -6.47
CA GLY A 191 -17.98 -15.13 -5.24
C GLY A 191 -19.37 -14.72 -4.73
N PRO A 192 -19.43 -14.15 -3.52
CA PRO A 192 -20.68 -13.71 -2.93
C PRO A 192 -21.24 -12.51 -3.70
N LYS A 193 -22.55 -12.50 -3.93
CA LYS A 193 -23.25 -11.36 -4.52
C LYS A 193 -23.28 -10.18 -3.54
N GLU A 194 -23.51 -10.48 -2.28
CA GLU A 194 -23.70 -9.52 -1.20
C GLU A 194 -22.58 -9.68 -0.18
N LEU A 195 -22.14 -8.56 0.38
CA LEU A 195 -21.20 -8.47 1.48
C LEU A 195 -21.87 -7.73 2.63
N THR A 196 -21.56 -8.12 3.86
CA THR A 196 -21.87 -7.32 5.04
C THR A 196 -20.66 -6.45 5.36
N GLY A 197 -20.86 -5.13 5.39
CA GLY A 197 -19.87 -4.14 5.76
C GLY A 197 -20.01 -3.72 7.21
N MET A 198 -18.88 -3.66 7.93
CA MET A 198 -18.80 -3.10 9.27
C MET A 198 -17.98 -1.83 9.22
N VAL A 199 -18.50 -0.76 9.81
CA VAL A 199 -17.89 0.56 9.83
C VAL A 199 -17.79 1.10 11.26
N ASP A 200 -16.69 1.78 11.54
CA ASP A 200 -16.54 2.61 12.72
C ASP A 200 -17.04 4.02 12.39
N LEU A 201 -17.83 4.60 13.29
CA LEU A 201 -18.43 5.92 13.12
C LEU A 201 -17.99 6.90 14.22
N PRO A 202 -16.67 7.12 14.40
CA PRO A 202 -16.18 8.07 15.37
C PRO A 202 -16.64 9.49 14.99
N ARG A 203 -16.84 10.33 16.01
CA ARG A 203 -17.10 11.76 15.81
C ARG A 203 -15.82 12.55 16.05
N ASP A 204 -15.57 13.53 15.20
CA ASP A 204 -14.51 14.49 15.41
C ASP A 204 -14.86 15.50 16.53
N LYS A 205 -13.98 16.47 16.76
CA LYS A 205 -14.16 17.50 17.81
C LYS A 205 -15.37 18.40 17.57
N ASP A 206 -15.80 18.51 16.31
CA ASP A 206 -16.92 19.34 15.87
C ASP A 206 -18.22 18.52 15.80
N GLY A 207 -18.16 17.23 16.15
CA GLY A 207 -19.30 16.32 16.15
C GLY A 207 -19.60 15.65 14.80
N HIS A 208 -18.80 15.90 13.76
CA HIS A 208 -18.98 15.27 12.45
C HIS A 208 -18.52 13.79 12.48
N VAL A 209 -19.32 12.95 11.84
CA VAL A 209 -18.97 11.52 11.72
C VAL A 209 -17.87 11.33 10.70
N GLN A 210 -16.80 10.62 11.11
CA GLN A 210 -15.68 10.20 10.28
C GLN A 210 -15.76 8.70 10.03
N ALA A 211 -16.58 8.29 9.04
CA ALA A 211 -16.80 6.88 8.76
C ALA A 211 -15.51 6.17 8.33
N ARG A 212 -15.21 5.04 8.97
CA ARG A 212 -14.04 4.21 8.67
C ARG A 212 -14.47 2.77 8.47
N LEU A 213 -14.22 2.20 7.28
CA LEU A 213 -14.46 0.80 7.02
C LEU A 213 -13.57 -0.07 7.92
N LEU A 214 -14.20 -0.96 8.68
CA LEU A 214 -13.53 -1.95 9.51
C LEU A 214 -13.31 -3.26 8.77
N ASP A 215 -14.39 -3.79 8.15
CA ASP A 215 -14.34 -5.08 7.47
C ASP A 215 -15.44 -5.23 6.44
N LEU A 216 -15.23 -6.16 5.50
CA LEU A 216 -16.22 -6.63 4.53
C LEU A 216 -16.23 -8.15 4.52
N VAL A 217 -17.33 -8.76 4.90
CA VAL A 217 -17.46 -10.22 4.96
C VAL A 217 -18.51 -10.73 3.97
N PRO A 218 -18.26 -11.90 3.34
CA PRO A 218 -19.20 -12.49 2.41
C PRO A 218 -20.55 -12.84 3.02
N GLY A 219 -21.63 -12.49 2.32
CA GLY A 219 -23.00 -12.84 2.67
C GLY A 219 -23.79 -11.70 3.32
N ARG A 220 -25.11 -11.85 3.35
CA ARG A 220 -26.08 -10.95 3.95
C ARG A 220 -26.94 -11.73 4.93
N SER A 221 -26.55 -11.80 6.19
CA SER A 221 -27.39 -12.42 7.22
C SER A 221 -26.98 -12.01 8.63
N GLY A 222 -27.93 -12.08 9.56
CA GLY A 222 -27.64 -11.93 10.99
C GLY A 222 -26.61 -12.93 11.49
N THR A 223 -26.57 -14.15 10.95
CA THR A 223 -25.56 -15.16 11.30
C THR A 223 -24.15 -14.73 10.91
N VAL A 224 -23.95 -14.15 9.72
CA VAL A 224 -22.65 -13.63 9.28
C VAL A 224 -22.18 -12.56 10.24
N TYR A 225 -23.04 -11.61 10.60
CA TYR A 225 -22.71 -10.55 11.52
C TYR A 225 -22.42 -11.04 12.94
N LYS A 226 -23.23 -12.01 13.46
CA LYS A 226 -22.95 -12.68 14.76
C LYS A 226 -21.58 -13.34 14.78
N THR A 227 -21.25 -14.10 13.73
CA THR A 227 -19.96 -14.77 13.62
C THR A 227 -18.80 -13.77 13.61
N TRP A 228 -18.98 -12.64 12.93
CA TRP A 228 -17.98 -11.58 12.90
C TRP A 228 -17.80 -10.95 14.30
N LEU A 229 -18.89 -10.64 15.02
CA LEU A 229 -18.84 -10.11 16.39
C LEU A 229 -18.18 -11.09 17.36
N ASP A 230 -18.49 -12.39 17.25
CA ASP A 230 -17.87 -13.41 18.09
C ASP A 230 -16.35 -13.51 17.86
N ALA A 231 -15.90 -13.34 16.61
CA ALA A 231 -14.48 -13.32 16.28
C ALA A 231 -13.74 -12.10 16.87
N ARG A 232 -14.40 -11.02 17.21
CA ARG A 232 -13.79 -9.84 17.86
C ARG A 232 -13.60 -10.02 19.37
N GLY A 233 -14.26 -10.97 19.97
CA GLY A 233 -14.17 -11.27 21.41
C GLY A 233 -14.99 -10.32 22.31
N ASP A 234 -15.06 -10.66 23.58
CA ASP A 234 -15.95 -9.98 24.54
C ASP A 234 -15.49 -8.55 24.85
N ALA A 235 -14.20 -8.31 24.92
CA ALA A 235 -13.67 -6.97 25.18
C ALA A 235 -14.11 -5.95 24.10
N PHE A 236 -14.09 -6.34 22.83
CA PHE A 236 -14.60 -5.51 21.74
C PHE A 236 -16.09 -5.27 21.87
N LYS A 237 -16.87 -6.35 22.10
CA LYS A 237 -18.34 -6.26 22.22
C LYS A 237 -18.78 -5.35 23.37
N GLN A 238 -18.13 -5.42 24.51
CA GLN A 238 -18.40 -4.56 25.68
C GLN A 238 -18.00 -3.09 25.46
N HIS A 239 -17.09 -2.83 24.54
CA HIS A 239 -16.65 -1.46 24.23
C HIS A 239 -17.61 -0.71 23.29
N VAL A 240 -18.39 -1.44 22.49
CA VAL A 240 -19.40 -0.87 21.58
C VAL A 240 -20.58 -0.34 22.38
N GLN A 241 -20.82 0.97 22.31
CA GLN A 241 -21.92 1.68 23.00
C GLN A 241 -23.12 1.90 22.10
N VAL A 242 -22.88 2.12 20.80
CA VAL A 242 -23.94 2.39 19.81
C VAL A 242 -23.73 1.46 18.62
N ALA A 243 -24.81 0.83 18.16
CA ALA A 243 -24.84 0.01 16.96
C ALA A 243 -25.87 0.57 15.98
N THR A 244 -25.42 1.08 14.82
CA THR A 244 -26.30 1.59 13.76
C THR A 244 -26.54 0.52 12.71
N LEU A 245 -27.77 0.44 12.21
CA LEU A 245 -28.19 -0.58 11.24
C LEU A 245 -29.29 -0.05 10.31
N ASP A 246 -29.44 -0.68 9.16
CA ASP A 246 -30.62 -0.59 8.31
C ASP A 246 -31.82 -1.36 8.93
N PRO A 247 -33.06 -1.28 8.40
CA PRO A 247 -34.21 -1.97 8.91
C PRO A 247 -34.18 -3.51 8.79
N PHE A 248 -33.04 -4.12 8.48
CA PHE A 248 -32.93 -5.56 8.33
C PHE A 248 -32.96 -6.27 9.69
N HIS A 249 -34.03 -7.04 9.95
CA HIS A 249 -34.24 -7.77 11.20
C HIS A 249 -33.07 -8.69 11.59
N GLY A 250 -32.33 -9.22 10.61
CA GLY A 250 -31.18 -10.09 10.87
C GLY A 250 -30.06 -9.38 11.64
N TYR A 251 -29.78 -8.12 11.31
CA TYR A 251 -28.78 -7.31 12.02
C TYR A 251 -29.28 -6.91 13.41
N LYS A 252 -30.55 -6.50 13.53
CA LYS A 252 -31.15 -6.19 14.84
C LYS A 252 -31.03 -7.35 15.80
N ASN A 253 -31.42 -8.57 15.38
CA ASN A 253 -31.31 -9.77 16.19
C ASN A 253 -29.86 -10.12 16.57
N ALA A 254 -28.90 -9.79 15.71
CA ALA A 254 -27.49 -10.00 16.00
C ALA A 254 -26.97 -9.01 17.05
N ILE A 255 -27.40 -7.75 16.99
CA ILE A 255 -27.07 -6.71 17.97
C ILE A 255 -27.65 -7.09 19.32
N ASP A 256 -28.95 -7.45 19.39
CA ASP A 256 -29.61 -7.82 20.63
C ASP A 256 -28.96 -9.04 21.31
N ASP A 257 -28.45 -9.99 20.52
CA ASP A 257 -27.80 -11.20 21.03
C ASP A 257 -26.35 -10.99 21.46
N LYS A 258 -25.60 -10.14 20.76
CA LYS A 258 -24.15 -10.04 20.91
C LYS A 258 -23.65 -8.72 21.52
N LEU A 259 -24.43 -7.67 21.46
CA LEU A 259 -24.11 -6.32 21.92
C LEU A 259 -25.18 -5.83 22.91
N ALA A 260 -25.44 -6.62 23.96
CA ALA A 260 -26.55 -6.41 24.90
C ALA A 260 -26.54 -5.02 25.57
N ASP A 261 -25.35 -4.44 25.77
CA ASP A 261 -25.17 -3.13 26.40
C ASP A 261 -25.20 -1.97 25.39
N ALA A 262 -25.22 -2.25 24.08
CA ALA A 262 -25.20 -1.23 23.04
C ALA A 262 -26.62 -0.73 22.71
N THR A 263 -26.74 0.57 22.50
CA THR A 263 -27.99 1.18 21.98
C THR A 263 -28.08 0.93 20.47
N ALA A 264 -29.09 0.18 20.02
CA ALA A 264 -29.37 0.00 18.61
C ALA A 264 -30.09 1.23 18.03
N VAL A 265 -29.56 1.79 16.94
CA VAL A 265 -30.06 3.00 16.28
C VAL A 265 -30.30 2.70 14.80
N LEU A 266 -31.47 3.06 14.28
CA LEU A 266 -31.71 3.02 12.84
C LEU A 266 -30.92 4.12 12.13
N ASP A 267 -30.40 3.80 10.94
CA ASP A 267 -29.76 4.79 10.09
C ASP A 267 -30.74 5.93 9.78
N ALA A 268 -30.26 7.18 9.87
CA ALA A 268 -31.09 8.37 9.67
C ALA A 268 -31.76 8.40 8.29
N PHE A 269 -31.11 7.86 7.25
CA PHE A 269 -31.68 7.75 5.91
C PHE A 269 -33.02 6.97 5.91
N TYR A 270 -33.10 5.89 6.69
CA TYR A 270 -34.33 5.10 6.82
C TYR A 270 -35.33 5.69 7.80
N ALA A 271 -34.89 6.46 8.80
CA ALA A 271 -35.78 7.15 9.72
C ALA A 271 -36.63 8.21 8.98
N ASP A 272 -36.03 8.95 8.05
CA ASP A 272 -36.74 9.98 7.25
C ASP A 272 -37.77 9.36 6.28
N VAL A 273 -37.48 8.15 5.74
CA VAL A 273 -38.41 7.45 4.84
C VAL A 273 -39.65 6.92 5.59
N LEU A 274 -39.50 6.56 6.87
CA LEU A 274 -40.62 6.08 7.68
C LEU A 274 -41.54 7.20 8.20
N VAL A 275 -41.11 8.46 8.13
CA VAL A 275 -41.85 9.64 8.61
C VAL A 275 -42.59 10.35 7.49
N MET A 276 -42.38 9.99 6.19
CA MET A 276 -43.18 10.54 5.10
C MET A 276 -44.63 10.04 5.21
N PRO A 277 -45.63 10.92 5.42
CA PRO A 277 -47.04 10.51 5.42
C PRO A 277 -47.44 10.01 4.02
N MET A 278 -48.14 8.86 3.98
CA MET A 278 -48.79 8.34 2.78
C MET A 278 -49.86 9.30 2.29
#